data_d5432ab86efc23dc544ad12bba843479
#
_entry.id   d5432ab86efc23dc544ad12bba843479
#
_cell.length_a   1.000
_cell.length_b   1.000
_cell.length_c   1.000
_cell.angle_alpha   90.00
_cell.angle_beta   90.00
_cell.angle_gamma   90.00
#
_symmetry.space_group_name_H-M   'P 1'
#
loop_
_entity.id
_entity.type
_entity.pdbx_description
1 polymer ?
#
loop_
_entity_poly.entity_id
_entity_poly.type
_entity_poly.pdbx_seq_one_letter_code
_entity_poly.pdbx_strand_id
1 'polypeptide(L)'
;IYSDSANKAARFIANCNQKNIPLVFMQDVMGFMVGSRAEHGGIIKDGAKLVNAVANSVVPKFTIIAGHSFGAGNYAMCGKAFDPRLILAWPTAKLAVMGGEQASKVLLQIEKAKNKDMDQAAQDELLNRIQSRYQEQMSPYYAASRLWVDGIIDPSDTRQAISLGIQAADHA
;
A
#
# COMPACT_ATOMS: atom_id res chain seq x y z
N ILE A 1 7.66 -4.18 6.12
CA ILE A 1 8.41 -5.19 5.35
C ILE A 1 9.87 -5.13 5.80
N TYR A 2 10.47 -6.30 6.11
CA TYR A 2 11.87 -6.48 6.48
C TYR A 2 12.64 -7.15 5.34
N SER A 3 13.98 -7.13 5.39
CA SER A 3 14.84 -7.74 4.35
C SER A 3 14.55 -9.23 4.14
N ASP A 4 14.40 -9.99 5.20
CA ASP A 4 14.10 -11.43 5.16
C ASP A 4 12.71 -11.70 4.58
N SER A 5 11.69 -10.94 5.00
CA SER A 5 10.33 -11.07 4.46
C SER A 5 10.27 -10.66 2.98
N ALA A 6 10.98 -9.61 2.56
CA ALA A 6 11.07 -9.21 1.17
C ALA A 6 11.72 -10.30 0.29
N ASN A 7 12.83 -10.88 0.73
CA ASN A 7 13.50 -11.98 0.03
C ASN A 7 12.61 -13.24 -0.04
N LYS A 8 11.92 -13.58 1.06
CA LYS A 8 10.97 -14.71 1.08
C LYS A 8 9.83 -14.50 0.10
N ALA A 9 9.22 -13.32 0.10
CA ALA A 9 8.11 -13.01 -0.80
C ALA A 9 8.55 -13.02 -2.27
N ALA A 10 9.71 -12.45 -2.60
CA ALA A 10 10.26 -12.47 -3.95
C ALA A 10 10.44 -13.90 -4.48
N ARG A 11 10.99 -14.80 -3.66
CA ARG A 11 11.14 -16.22 -4.02
C ARG A 11 9.80 -16.92 -4.18
N PHE A 12 8.84 -16.65 -3.32
CA PHE A 12 7.49 -17.21 -3.41
C PHE A 12 6.81 -16.80 -4.72
N ILE A 13 6.87 -15.51 -5.07
CA ILE A 13 6.32 -15.00 -6.33
C ILE A 13 6.97 -15.68 -7.53
N ALA A 14 8.29 -15.79 -7.54
CA ALA A 14 9.01 -16.48 -8.62
C ALA A 14 8.58 -17.94 -8.77
N ASN A 15 8.41 -18.66 -7.66
CA ASN A 15 7.94 -20.05 -7.68
C ASN A 15 6.50 -20.17 -8.21
N CYS A 16 5.61 -19.25 -7.83
CA CYS A 16 4.24 -19.22 -8.34
C CYS A 16 4.22 -18.96 -9.86
N ASN A 17 5.06 -18.03 -10.32
CA ASN A 17 5.18 -17.77 -11.76
C ASN A 17 5.65 -19.00 -12.55
N GLN A 18 6.66 -19.73 -12.06
CA GLN A 18 7.14 -20.96 -12.71
C GLN A 18 6.07 -22.05 -12.80
N LYS A 19 5.09 -22.02 -11.90
CA LYS A 19 4.04 -23.04 -11.82
C LYS A 19 2.69 -22.54 -12.35
N ASN A 20 2.65 -21.34 -12.91
CA ASN A 20 1.42 -20.69 -13.38
C ASN A 20 0.32 -20.60 -12.30
N ILE A 21 0.71 -20.31 -11.05
CA ILE A 21 -0.22 -20.18 -9.92
C ILE A 21 -0.57 -18.69 -9.74
N PRO A 22 -1.87 -18.33 -9.78
CA PRO A 22 -2.32 -16.97 -9.49
C PRO A 22 -1.87 -16.49 -8.11
N LEU A 23 -1.63 -15.19 -7.98
CA LEU A 23 -1.16 -14.56 -6.74
C LEU A 23 -2.25 -13.70 -6.11
N VAL A 24 -2.43 -13.86 -4.79
CA VAL A 24 -3.29 -13.00 -3.99
C VAL A 24 -2.43 -12.26 -2.97
N PHE A 25 -2.46 -10.93 -3.02
CA PHE A 25 -1.77 -10.04 -2.09
C PHE A 25 -2.78 -9.52 -1.07
N MET A 26 -2.64 -9.87 0.20
CA MET A 26 -3.42 -9.29 1.28
C MET A 26 -2.58 -8.22 1.96
N GLN A 27 -3.01 -6.98 1.85
CA GLN A 27 -2.27 -5.83 2.37
C GLN A 27 -2.80 -5.40 3.74
N ASP A 28 -1.93 -5.40 4.72
CA ASP A 28 -1.93 -4.60 5.94
C ASP A 28 -0.49 -4.19 6.18
N VAL A 29 -0.02 -3.19 5.42
CA VAL A 29 1.38 -2.83 5.33
C VAL A 29 1.61 -1.35 5.57
N MET A 30 2.41 -1.04 6.59
CA MET A 30 2.80 0.34 6.94
C MET A 30 3.95 0.88 6.08
N GLY A 31 4.66 0.02 5.37
CA GLY A 31 5.84 0.34 4.57
C GLY A 31 6.99 -0.64 4.79
N PHE A 32 8.16 -0.27 4.29
CA PHE A 32 9.41 -0.98 4.60
C PHE A 32 9.98 -0.48 5.93
N MET A 33 10.74 -1.34 6.61
CA MET A 33 11.49 -0.95 7.81
C MET A 33 12.49 0.16 7.45
N VAL A 34 12.52 1.20 8.26
CA VAL A 34 13.37 2.38 8.09
C VAL A 34 14.44 2.46 9.18
N GLY A 35 15.45 3.29 8.95
CA GLY A 35 16.52 3.60 9.89
C GLY A 35 17.85 2.98 9.50
N SER A 36 18.94 3.55 10.04
CA SER A 36 20.32 3.23 9.65
C SER A 36 20.64 1.73 9.70
N ARG A 37 20.14 1.01 10.70
CA ARG A 37 20.35 -0.44 10.81
C ARG A 37 19.70 -1.21 9.65
N ALA A 38 18.48 -0.84 9.27
CA ALA A 38 17.77 -1.47 8.16
C ALA A 38 18.43 -1.14 6.82
N GLU A 39 18.81 0.11 6.63
CA GLU A 39 19.46 0.59 5.40
C GLU A 39 20.85 -0.03 5.20
N HIS A 40 21.70 -0.03 6.22
CA HIS A 40 23.00 -0.71 6.19
C HIS A 40 22.84 -2.24 6.08
N GLY A 41 21.75 -2.80 6.60
CA GLY A 41 21.39 -4.21 6.47
C GLY A 41 20.91 -4.63 5.07
N GLY A 42 20.71 -3.67 4.15
CA GLY A 42 20.38 -3.93 2.75
C GLY A 42 18.89 -3.95 2.42
N ILE A 43 18.02 -3.33 3.24
CA ILE A 43 16.57 -3.29 3.02
C ILE A 43 16.18 -2.74 1.64
N ILE A 44 16.90 -1.74 1.13
CA ILE A 44 16.62 -1.15 -0.18
C ILE A 44 16.85 -2.18 -1.28
N LYS A 45 17.97 -2.91 -1.22
CA LYS A 45 18.32 -3.95 -2.19
C LYS A 45 17.36 -5.14 -2.12
N ASP A 46 17.01 -5.58 -0.92
CA ASP A 46 16.10 -6.71 -0.72
C ASP A 46 14.66 -6.33 -1.07
N GLY A 47 14.23 -5.13 -0.72
CA GLY A 47 12.94 -4.57 -1.14
C GLY A 47 12.82 -4.46 -2.66
N ALA A 48 13.89 -4.05 -3.34
CA ALA A 48 13.94 -3.99 -4.80
C ALA A 48 13.73 -5.36 -5.44
N LYS A 49 14.21 -6.45 -4.85
CA LYS A 49 13.97 -7.82 -5.33
C LYS A 49 12.47 -8.17 -5.30
N LEU A 50 11.78 -7.79 -4.21
CA LEU A 50 10.35 -8.02 -4.09
C LEU A 50 9.57 -7.22 -5.13
N VAL A 51 9.86 -5.93 -5.26
CA VAL A 51 9.21 -5.06 -6.27
C VAL A 51 9.47 -5.60 -7.69
N ASN A 52 10.70 -6.02 -7.98
CA ASN A 52 11.06 -6.62 -9.27
C ASN A 52 10.29 -7.91 -9.53
N ALA A 53 10.15 -8.80 -8.54
CA ALA A 53 9.39 -10.03 -8.68
C ALA A 53 7.90 -9.75 -8.99
N VAL A 54 7.30 -8.76 -8.33
CA VAL A 54 5.91 -8.35 -8.60
C VAL A 54 5.77 -7.75 -10.00
N ALA A 55 6.69 -6.86 -10.38
CA ALA A 55 6.66 -6.16 -11.66
C ALA A 55 6.79 -7.11 -12.86
N ASN A 56 7.63 -8.15 -12.73
CA ASN A 56 7.85 -9.14 -13.79
C ASN A 56 6.94 -10.37 -13.69
N SER A 57 6.01 -10.39 -12.73
CA SER A 57 5.06 -11.50 -12.60
C SER A 57 4.05 -11.49 -13.75
N VAL A 58 3.92 -12.61 -14.43
CA VAL A 58 3.03 -12.81 -15.58
C VAL A 58 1.74 -13.54 -15.21
N VAL A 59 1.67 -14.13 -14.02
CA VAL A 59 0.44 -14.80 -13.54
C VAL A 59 -0.60 -13.77 -13.10
N PRO A 60 -1.90 -14.11 -13.12
CA PRO A 60 -2.95 -13.25 -12.58
C PRO A 60 -2.67 -12.83 -11.14
N LYS A 61 -2.78 -11.53 -10.87
CA LYS A 61 -2.56 -10.92 -9.55
C LYS A 61 -3.84 -10.29 -9.05
N PHE A 62 -4.15 -10.50 -7.77
CA PHE A 62 -5.31 -9.93 -7.08
C PHE A 62 -4.82 -9.27 -5.80
N THR A 63 -5.31 -8.08 -5.50
CA THR A 63 -4.91 -7.34 -4.30
C THR A 63 -6.12 -7.06 -3.43
N ILE A 64 -6.04 -7.43 -2.15
CA ILE A 64 -7.03 -7.15 -1.12
C ILE A 64 -6.38 -6.23 -0.08
N ILE A 65 -6.90 -5.03 0.07
CA ILE A 65 -6.47 -4.09 1.10
C ILE A 65 -7.32 -4.32 2.34
N ALA A 66 -6.80 -5.13 3.26
CA ALA A 66 -7.49 -5.51 4.49
C ALA A 66 -7.32 -4.49 5.63
N GLY A 67 -6.22 -3.75 5.60
CA GLY A 67 -5.89 -2.74 6.61
C GLY A 67 -5.13 -1.58 5.98
N HIS A 68 -3.91 -1.32 6.43
CA HIS A 68 -3.08 -0.26 5.90
C HIS A 68 -2.44 -0.63 4.55
N SER A 69 -2.29 0.36 3.69
CA SER A 69 -1.56 0.24 2.44
C SER A 69 -0.81 1.53 2.17
N PHE A 70 0.42 1.64 2.69
CA PHE A 70 1.17 2.90 2.69
C PHE A 70 2.45 2.82 1.85
N GLY A 71 2.66 3.87 1.04
CA GLY A 71 3.89 4.20 0.35
C GLY A 71 4.47 3.04 -0.47
N ALA A 72 5.77 2.80 -0.30
CA ALA A 72 6.49 1.73 -1.00
C ALA A 72 5.98 0.32 -0.63
N GLY A 73 5.32 0.14 0.53
CA GLY A 73 4.68 -1.11 0.89
C GLY A 73 3.53 -1.46 -0.05
N ASN A 74 2.73 -0.47 -0.46
CA ASN A 74 1.69 -0.66 -1.46
C ASN A 74 2.29 -1.18 -2.79
N TYR A 75 3.38 -0.57 -3.26
CA TYR A 75 4.07 -1.03 -4.48
C TYR A 75 4.56 -2.47 -4.35
N ALA A 76 5.29 -2.77 -3.28
CA ALA A 76 5.86 -4.10 -3.06
C ALA A 76 4.80 -5.21 -2.95
N MET A 77 3.59 -4.86 -2.51
CA MET A 77 2.46 -5.77 -2.34
C MET A 77 1.44 -5.66 -3.48
N CYS A 78 1.91 -5.39 -4.69
CA CYS A 78 1.09 -5.32 -5.91
C CYS A 78 -0.02 -4.25 -5.84
N GLY A 79 0.37 -2.99 -5.63
CA GLY A 79 -0.53 -1.86 -5.78
C GLY A 79 -0.93 -1.60 -7.24
N LYS A 80 -1.72 -0.55 -7.46
CA LYS A 80 -2.29 -0.21 -8.78
C LYS A 80 -1.25 -0.09 -9.90
N ALA A 81 -0.03 0.34 -9.59
CA ALA A 81 1.06 0.50 -10.56
C ALA A 81 1.50 -0.82 -11.22
N PHE A 82 1.23 -1.97 -10.60
CA PHE A 82 1.58 -3.30 -11.14
C PHE A 82 0.40 -4.04 -11.75
N ASP A 83 -0.67 -3.32 -12.01
CA ASP A 83 -1.83 -3.75 -12.78
C ASP A 83 -2.38 -5.13 -12.34
N PRO A 84 -2.78 -5.29 -11.07
CA PRO A 84 -3.50 -6.48 -10.66
C PRO A 84 -4.85 -6.56 -11.38
N ARG A 85 -5.38 -7.75 -11.58
CA ARG A 85 -6.70 -7.98 -12.21
C ARG A 85 -7.83 -7.33 -11.41
N LEU A 86 -7.71 -7.35 -10.09
CA LEU A 86 -8.62 -6.66 -9.16
C LEU A 86 -7.84 -6.12 -7.97
N ILE A 87 -8.20 -4.90 -7.55
CA ILE A 87 -7.85 -4.33 -6.25
C ILE A 87 -9.14 -4.10 -5.48
N LEU A 88 -9.33 -4.83 -4.40
CA LEU A 88 -10.49 -4.70 -3.54
C LEU A 88 -10.05 -4.20 -2.16
N ALA A 89 -10.87 -3.38 -1.54
CA ALA A 89 -10.59 -2.86 -0.21
C ALA A 89 -11.70 -3.26 0.77
N TRP A 90 -11.33 -3.52 2.03
CA TRP A 90 -12.29 -3.60 3.10
C TRP A 90 -12.72 -2.20 3.54
N PRO A 91 -13.91 -2.02 4.14
CA PRO A 91 -14.39 -0.71 4.59
C PRO A 91 -13.47 -0.02 5.60
N THR A 92 -12.68 -0.80 6.35
CA THR A 92 -11.72 -0.33 7.34
C THR A 92 -10.33 -0.04 6.78
N ALA A 93 -10.11 -0.28 5.50
CA ALA A 93 -8.83 -0.06 4.84
C ALA A 93 -8.39 1.42 4.88
N LYS A 94 -7.09 1.64 4.85
CA LYS A 94 -6.49 2.98 4.79
C LYS A 94 -5.38 3.01 3.75
N LEU A 95 -5.51 3.90 2.77
CA LEU A 95 -4.54 4.06 1.70
C LEU A 95 -3.90 5.44 1.77
N ALA A 96 -2.57 5.51 1.76
CA ALA A 96 -1.85 6.78 1.76
C ALA A 96 -0.39 6.61 1.34
N VAL A 97 0.28 7.75 1.08
CA VAL A 97 1.73 7.76 0.84
C VAL A 97 2.50 7.44 2.12
N MET A 98 1.99 7.91 3.27
CA MET A 98 2.56 7.64 4.61
C MET A 98 1.46 7.72 5.67
N GLY A 99 1.73 7.26 6.90
CA GLY A 99 0.79 7.36 8.00
C GLY A 99 0.41 8.82 8.31
N GLY A 100 -0.86 9.05 8.70
CA GLY A 100 -1.40 10.41 8.88
C GLY A 100 -0.63 11.27 9.88
N GLU A 101 -0.16 10.69 10.98
CA GLU A 101 0.65 11.41 11.98
C GLU A 101 2.01 11.87 11.41
N GLN A 102 2.70 10.99 10.67
CA GLN A 102 3.95 11.36 10.01
C GLN A 102 3.74 12.43 8.94
N ALA A 103 2.71 12.27 8.11
CA ALA A 103 2.37 13.25 7.08
C ALA A 103 2.09 14.62 7.68
N SER A 104 1.33 14.69 8.75
CA SER A 104 1.00 15.94 9.43
C SER A 104 2.24 16.65 9.98
N LYS A 105 3.17 15.91 10.59
CA LYS A 105 4.43 16.47 11.09
C LYS A 105 5.30 17.02 9.96
N VAL A 106 5.44 16.29 8.87
CA VAL A 106 6.23 16.74 7.72
C VAL A 106 5.63 17.98 7.06
N LEU A 107 4.31 17.97 6.81
CA LEU A 107 3.63 19.11 6.20
C LEU A 107 3.68 20.37 7.10
N LEU A 108 3.53 20.19 8.42
CA LEU A 108 3.69 21.29 9.36
C LEU A 108 5.11 21.86 9.33
N GLN A 109 6.15 21.03 9.26
CA GLN A 109 7.54 21.49 9.13
C GLN A 109 7.77 22.30 7.85
N ILE A 110 7.20 21.87 6.72
CA ILE A 110 7.29 22.59 5.45
C ILE A 110 6.63 23.97 5.55
N GLU A 111 5.44 24.05 6.14
CA GLU A 111 4.74 25.33 6.29
C GLU A 111 5.43 26.26 7.30
N LYS A 112 5.98 25.74 8.40
CA LYS A 112 6.83 26.53 9.33
C LYS A 112 8.08 27.09 8.66
N ALA A 113 8.68 26.33 7.74
CA ALA A 113 9.86 26.80 7.00
C ALA A 113 9.53 27.96 6.05
N LYS A 114 8.28 28.03 5.56
CA LYS A 114 7.79 29.14 4.72
C LYS A 114 7.37 30.36 5.54
N ASN A 115 6.74 30.13 6.71
CA ASN A 115 6.18 31.16 7.60
C ASN A 115 6.85 31.06 8.98
N LYS A 116 7.99 31.73 9.13
CA LYS A 116 8.79 31.68 10.37
C LYS A 116 8.13 32.34 11.58
N ASP A 117 7.19 33.25 11.35
CA ASP A 117 6.51 34.05 12.40
C ASP A 117 5.14 33.45 12.79
N MET A 118 4.88 32.19 12.45
CA MET A 118 3.62 31.52 12.80
C MET A 118 3.54 31.27 14.31
N ASP A 119 2.52 31.82 14.95
CA ASP A 119 2.27 31.61 16.39
C ASP A 119 1.77 30.17 16.67
N GLN A 120 1.73 29.77 17.92
CA GLN A 120 1.36 28.41 18.32
C GLN A 120 -0.10 28.09 17.95
N ALA A 121 -1.01 29.04 18.08
CA ALA A 121 -2.42 28.85 17.77
C ALA A 121 -2.64 28.56 16.28
N ALA A 122 -1.98 29.33 15.40
CA ALA A 122 -2.01 29.08 13.95
C ALA A 122 -1.37 27.76 13.56
N GLN A 123 -0.32 27.31 14.28
CA GLN A 123 0.29 26.00 14.07
C GLN A 123 -0.66 24.87 14.42
N ASP A 124 -1.37 24.98 15.54
CA ASP A 124 -2.31 23.95 16.00
C ASP A 124 -3.54 23.88 15.09
N GLU A 125 -4.06 25.01 14.62
CA GLU A 125 -5.14 25.07 13.65
C GLU A 125 -4.72 24.43 12.32
N LEU A 126 -3.54 24.77 11.82
CA LEU A 126 -2.99 24.18 10.60
C LEU A 126 -2.82 22.67 10.72
N LEU A 127 -2.28 22.21 11.86
CA LEU A 127 -2.10 20.79 12.12
C LEU A 127 -3.44 20.03 12.10
N ASN A 128 -4.45 20.56 12.78
CA ASN A 128 -5.79 19.97 12.81
C ASN A 128 -6.42 19.92 11.41
N ARG A 129 -6.27 20.97 10.62
CA ARG A 129 -6.76 21.01 9.25
C ARG A 129 -6.07 19.97 8.36
N ILE A 130 -4.75 19.84 8.47
CA ILE A 130 -3.98 18.84 7.73
C ILE A 130 -4.41 17.43 8.13
N GLN A 131 -4.53 17.17 9.43
CA GLN A 131 -4.92 15.85 9.93
C GLN A 131 -6.33 15.46 9.47
N SER A 132 -7.29 16.35 9.57
CA SER A 132 -8.67 16.09 9.14
C SER A 132 -8.75 15.76 7.66
N ARG A 133 -8.09 16.57 6.81
CA ARG A 133 -8.03 16.35 5.39
C ARG A 133 -7.34 15.03 5.03
N TYR A 134 -6.25 14.72 5.73
CA TYR A 134 -5.50 13.49 5.49
C TYR A 134 -6.31 12.26 5.88
N GLN A 135 -7.03 12.33 7.02
CA GLN A 135 -7.93 11.27 7.48
C GLN A 135 -9.03 10.96 6.45
N GLU A 136 -9.65 11.99 5.89
CA GLU A 136 -10.65 11.85 4.83
C GLU A 136 -10.06 11.17 3.59
N GLN A 137 -8.87 11.62 3.15
CA GLN A 137 -8.22 11.12 1.94
C GLN A 137 -7.66 9.70 2.07
N MET A 138 -7.43 9.20 3.28
CA MET A 138 -7.01 7.83 3.51
C MET A 138 -8.15 6.81 3.38
N SER A 139 -9.39 7.25 3.34
CA SER A 139 -10.57 6.38 3.28
C SER A 139 -10.59 5.53 2.00
N PRO A 140 -11.01 4.26 2.06
CA PRO A 140 -11.18 3.43 0.87
C PRO A 140 -12.27 3.97 -0.05
N TYR A 141 -13.26 4.69 0.49
CA TYR A 141 -14.29 5.36 -0.30
C TYR A 141 -13.72 6.51 -1.14
N TYR A 142 -12.78 7.26 -0.57
CA TYR A 142 -12.05 8.28 -1.31
C TYR A 142 -11.20 7.64 -2.43
N ALA A 143 -10.53 6.53 -2.15
CA ALA A 143 -9.77 5.78 -3.15
C ALA A 143 -10.67 5.21 -4.26
N ALA A 144 -11.83 4.66 -3.91
CA ALA A 144 -12.80 4.14 -4.87
C ALA A 144 -13.36 5.23 -5.78
N SER A 145 -13.69 6.42 -5.23
CA SER A 145 -14.16 7.55 -6.02
C SER A 145 -13.15 8.05 -7.07
N ARG A 146 -11.89 7.65 -6.96
CA ARG A 146 -10.78 7.98 -7.87
C ARG A 146 -10.27 6.79 -8.67
N LEU A 147 -10.96 5.66 -8.60
CA LEU A 147 -10.61 4.42 -9.28
C LEU A 147 -9.22 3.87 -8.87
N TRP A 148 -8.77 4.17 -7.64
CA TRP A 148 -7.55 3.58 -7.10
C TRP A 148 -7.77 2.16 -6.60
N VAL A 149 -9.02 1.83 -6.26
CA VAL A 149 -9.49 0.47 -6.01
C VAL A 149 -10.72 0.21 -6.88
N ASP A 150 -10.93 -1.04 -7.26
CA ASP A 150 -12.01 -1.45 -8.16
C ASP A 150 -13.33 -1.65 -7.42
N GLY A 151 -13.26 -1.88 -6.10
CA GLY A 151 -14.45 -2.04 -5.27
C GLY A 151 -14.13 -2.11 -3.78
N ILE A 152 -15.19 -1.91 -2.98
CA ILE A 152 -15.16 -2.10 -1.53
C ILE A 152 -16.04 -3.30 -1.24
N ILE A 153 -15.53 -4.28 -0.52
CA ILE A 153 -16.20 -5.53 -0.21
C ILE A 153 -16.24 -5.80 1.30
N ASP A 154 -17.27 -6.48 1.75
CA ASP A 154 -17.28 -7.01 3.11
C ASP A 154 -16.16 -8.06 3.28
N PRO A 155 -15.46 -8.10 4.43
CA PRO A 155 -14.47 -9.12 4.70
C PRO A 155 -14.96 -10.55 4.49
N SER A 156 -16.23 -10.84 4.75
CA SER A 156 -16.85 -12.16 4.55
C SER A 156 -16.94 -12.57 3.08
N ASP A 157 -17.00 -11.61 2.15
CA ASP A 157 -17.13 -11.84 0.71
C ASP A 157 -15.76 -12.05 0.02
N THR A 158 -14.67 -11.86 0.75
CA THR A 158 -13.30 -11.87 0.20
C THR A 158 -12.99 -13.16 -0.56
N ARG A 159 -13.33 -14.33 0.03
CA ARG A 159 -13.09 -15.63 -0.62
C ARG A 159 -13.86 -15.76 -1.93
N GLN A 160 -15.12 -15.37 -1.94
CA GLN A 160 -15.97 -15.45 -3.11
C GLN A 160 -15.46 -14.53 -4.23
N ALA A 161 -15.12 -13.29 -3.89
CA ALA A 161 -14.60 -12.32 -4.85
C ALA A 161 -13.28 -12.80 -5.50
N ILE A 162 -12.36 -13.34 -4.70
CA ILE A 162 -11.10 -13.91 -5.21
C ILE A 162 -11.37 -15.11 -6.11
N SER A 163 -12.25 -16.03 -5.70
CA SER A 163 -12.56 -17.22 -6.48
C SER A 163 -13.15 -16.89 -7.84
N LEU A 164 -14.09 -15.94 -7.88
CA LEU A 164 -14.67 -15.44 -9.14
C LEU A 164 -13.62 -14.74 -10.02
N GLY A 165 -12.74 -13.94 -9.41
CA GLY A 165 -11.66 -13.29 -10.12
C GLY A 165 -10.69 -14.28 -10.77
N ILE A 166 -10.31 -15.33 -10.06
CA ILE A 166 -9.42 -16.38 -10.58
C ILE A 166 -10.12 -17.12 -11.74
N GLN A 167 -11.38 -17.52 -11.57
CA GLN A 167 -12.15 -18.17 -12.65
C GLN A 167 -12.24 -17.29 -13.89
N ALA A 168 -12.50 -16.00 -13.73
CA ALA A 168 -12.54 -15.08 -14.86
C ALA A 168 -11.17 -14.93 -15.56
N ALA A 169 -10.08 -14.99 -14.79
CA ALA A 169 -8.72 -14.89 -15.36
C ALA A 169 -8.26 -16.16 -16.09
N ASP A 170 -8.81 -17.33 -15.76
CA ASP A 170 -8.50 -18.60 -16.43
C ASP A 170 -9.12 -18.70 -17.84
N HIS A 171 -10.08 -17.83 -18.15
CA HIS A 171 -10.75 -17.76 -19.45
C HIS A 171 -10.26 -16.62 -20.33
N ALA A 172 -9.24 -15.89 -19.89
CA ALA A 172 -8.64 -14.76 -20.62
C ALA A 172 -7.26 -15.14 -21.18
#